data_dff5a778725632a162d6ffb248a2bdd1
#
_entry.id   dff5a778725632a162d6ffb248a2bdd1
#
_cell.length_a   1.000
_cell.length_b   1.000
_cell.length_c   1.000
_cell.angle_alpha   90.00
_cell.angle_beta   90.00
_cell.angle_gamma   90.00
#
_symmetry.space_group_name_H-M   'P 1'
#
loop_
_entity.id
_entity.type
_entity.pdbx_description
1 polymer ?
#
loop_
_entity_poly.entity_id
_entity_poly.type
_entity_poly.pdbx_seq_one_letter_code
_entity_poly.pdbx_strand_id
1 'polypeptide(L)'
;PGGKTFHAADRLHGTGKVLSRDLTEYKTDLIEENKDRMCYENVEVQQWDALVEDESLLESVDVLLADLPCSGLGIMGRKNDIKYQMTQQQLSELAQLQRDILSVIWKYVKPGGEMIFSTCTLNRGENIENIRWIEENTPMRLVSIEDYLPETLKAEQEVRDIYS
;
A
#
# COMPACT_ATOMS: atom_id res chain seq x y z
N PRO A 1 -10.93 9.72 -2.02
CA PRO A 1 -9.51 9.50 -1.75
C PRO A 1 -9.14 9.89 -0.32
N GLY A 2 -7.98 9.38 0.20
CA GLY A 2 -7.46 9.78 1.50
C GLY A 2 -7.91 8.96 2.72
N GLY A 3 -8.75 7.94 2.56
CA GLY A 3 -9.26 7.17 3.71
C GLY A 3 -8.15 6.57 4.60
N LYS A 4 -7.11 5.96 4.02
CA LYS A 4 -5.96 5.45 4.77
C LYS A 4 -5.12 6.59 5.37
N THR A 5 -4.96 7.71 4.64
CA THR A 5 -4.25 8.92 5.08
C THR A 5 -4.85 9.46 6.37
N PHE A 6 -6.16 9.71 6.39
CA PHE A 6 -6.84 10.30 7.54
C PHE A 6 -6.95 9.32 8.71
N HIS A 7 -7.16 8.03 8.43
CA HIS A 7 -7.12 7.02 9.47
C HIS A 7 -5.74 6.94 10.15
N ALA A 8 -4.66 7.00 9.38
CA ALA A 8 -3.31 7.07 9.95
C ALA A 8 -3.10 8.33 10.78
N ALA A 9 -3.54 9.50 10.27
CA ALA A 9 -3.44 10.77 10.98
C ALA A 9 -4.19 10.76 12.32
N ASP A 10 -5.40 10.18 12.34
CA ASP A 10 -6.18 9.99 13.58
C ASP A 10 -5.44 9.10 14.58
N ARG A 11 -4.86 7.99 14.13
CA ARG A 11 -4.14 7.04 14.99
C ARG A 11 -2.87 7.63 15.59
N LEU A 12 -2.27 8.62 14.96
CA LEU A 12 -1.11 9.32 15.49
C LEU A 12 -1.44 10.33 16.61
N HIS A 13 -2.72 10.70 16.79
CA HIS A 13 -3.15 11.65 17.84
C HIS A 13 -2.28 12.91 17.93
N GLY A 14 -1.81 13.42 16.79
CA GLY A 14 -0.96 14.60 16.70
C GLY A 14 0.53 14.39 17.06
N THR A 15 0.96 13.13 17.31
CA THR A 15 2.36 12.83 17.69
C THR A 15 3.30 12.66 16.50
N GLY A 16 2.78 12.69 15.27
CA GLY A 16 3.57 12.48 14.05
C GLY A 16 2.91 13.11 12.84
N LYS A 17 3.55 12.96 11.69
CA LYS A 17 3.09 13.47 10.40
C LYS A 17 2.75 12.34 9.45
N VAL A 18 1.78 12.57 8.59
CA VAL A 18 1.43 11.69 7.46
C VAL A 18 1.74 12.42 6.16
N LEU A 19 2.62 11.86 5.35
CA LEU A 19 2.85 12.28 3.97
C LEU A 19 2.00 11.38 3.06
N SER A 20 1.02 11.98 2.39
CA SER A 20 0.14 11.29 1.43
C SER A 20 0.55 11.64 0.02
N ARG A 21 0.81 10.62 -0.81
CA ARG A 21 1.23 10.81 -2.20
C ARG A 21 0.28 10.07 -3.15
N ASP A 22 -0.04 10.69 -4.28
CA ASP A 22 -0.71 10.05 -5.41
C ASP A 22 -0.09 10.57 -6.72
N LEU A 23 -0.18 9.75 -7.76
CA LEU A 23 0.34 10.11 -9.09
C LEU A 23 -0.44 11.25 -9.73
N THR A 24 -1.74 11.35 -9.47
CA THR A 24 -2.65 12.26 -10.17
C THR A 24 -3.01 13.49 -9.33
N GLU A 25 -2.87 14.67 -9.92
CA GLU A 25 -3.26 15.96 -9.33
C GLU A 25 -4.72 15.92 -8.85
N TYR A 26 -5.63 15.38 -9.65
CA TYR A 26 -7.04 15.24 -9.26
C TYR A 26 -7.26 14.53 -7.93
N LYS A 27 -6.49 13.47 -7.64
CA LYS A 27 -6.64 12.76 -6.37
C LYS A 27 -5.98 13.51 -5.21
N THR A 28 -4.83 14.13 -5.47
CA THR A 28 -4.18 14.96 -4.44
C THR A 28 -5.03 16.15 -4.05
N ASP A 29 -5.68 16.82 -5.01
CA ASP A 29 -6.61 17.91 -4.73
C ASP A 29 -7.78 17.47 -3.86
N LEU A 30 -8.38 16.29 -4.16
CA LEU A 30 -9.45 15.74 -3.34
C LEU A 30 -8.99 15.37 -1.92
N ILE A 31 -7.75 14.95 -1.75
CA ILE A 31 -7.19 14.67 -0.41
C ILE A 31 -6.96 15.98 0.33
N GLU A 32 -6.44 17.02 -0.34
CA GLU A 32 -6.20 18.33 0.24
C GLU A 32 -7.52 18.99 0.67
N GLU A 33 -8.57 18.97 -0.19
CA GLU A 33 -9.92 19.43 0.16
C GLU A 33 -10.49 18.73 1.41
N ASN A 34 -10.29 17.41 1.51
CA ASN A 34 -10.75 16.64 2.65
C ASN A 34 -9.93 16.97 3.92
N LYS A 35 -8.62 17.15 3.79
CA LYS A 35 -7.72 17.59 4.86
C LYS A 35 -8.19 18.91 5.45
N ASP A 36 -8.45 19.91 4.59
CA ASP A 36 -8.90 21.23 5.00
C ASP A 36 -10.27 21.18 5.67
N ARG A 37 -11.21 20.45 5.07
CA ARG A 37 -12.56 20.28 5.62
C ARG A 37 -12.57 19.62 7.00
N MET A 38 -11.63 18.70 7.26
CA MET A 38 -11.52 17.96 8.52
C MET A 38 -10.48 18.56 9.47
N CYS A 39 -9.83 19.65 9.08
CA CYS A 39 -8.84 20.39 9.87
C CYS A 39 -7.64 19.52 10.33
N TYR A 40 -7.11 18.66 9.44
CA TYR A 40 -5.90 17.90 9.73
C TYR A 40 -4.64 18.76 9.52
N GLU A 41 -3.95 19.10 10.60
CA GLU A 41 -2.69 19.87 10.56
C GLU A 41 -1.45 18.98 10.38
N ASN A 42 -1.58 17.68 10.66
CA ASN A 42 -0.50 16.69 10.61
C ASN A 42 -0.45 15.88 9.31
N VAL A 43 -1.18 16.30 8.28
CA VAL A 43 -1.20 15.68 6.95
C VAL A 43 -0.58 16.62 5.93
N GLU A 44 0.38 16.12 5.19
CA GLU A 44 0.94 16.75 4.00
C GLU A 44 0.55 15.94 2.77
N VAL A 45 0.17 16.61 1.68
CA VAL A 45 -0.27 15.96 0.44
C VAL A 45 0.66 16.39 -0.69
N GLN A 46 1.13 15.44 -1.49
CA GLN A 46 2.02 15.71 -2.61
C GLN A 46 1.61 14.89 -3.84
N GLN A 47 1.62 15.50 -5.00
CA GLN A 47 1.63 14.77 -6.25
C GLN A 47 3.04 14.19 -6.49
N TRP A 48 3.14 12.87 -6.62
CA TRP A 48 4.43 12.22 -6.82
C TRP A 48 4.27 10.90 -7.59
N ASP A 49 5.19 10.67 -8.52
CA ASP A 49 5.31 9.37 -9.17
C ASP A 49 6.16 8.43 -8.31
N ALA A 50 5.55 7.35 -7.82
CA ALA A 50 6.23 6.38 -6.96
C ALA A 50 7.37 5.60 -7.65
N LEU A 51 7.50 5.70 -8.96
CA LEU A 51 8.65 5.19 -9.73
C LEU A 51 9.87 6.11 -9.63
N VAL A 52 9.69 7.35 -9.17
CA VAL A 52 10.77 8.33 -9.02
C VAL A 52 11.22 8.37 -7.56
N GLU A 53 12.50 8.08 -7.35
CA GLU A 53 13.09 8.12 -6.00
C GLU A 53 13.15 9.55 -5.47
N ASP A 54 12.75 9.74 -4.23
CA ASP A 54 12.89 10.97 -3.48
C ASP A 54 14.01 10.82 -2.44
N GLU A 55 15.18 11.35 -2.75
CA GLU A 55 16.35 11.25 -1.89
C GLU A 55 16.12 11.82 -0.49
N SER A 56 15.20 12.78 -0.33
CA SER A 56 14.89 13.39 0.97
C SER A 56 14.17 12.45 1.93
N LEU A 57 13.58 11.37 1.42
CA LEU A 57 12.85 10.38 2.22
C LEU A 57 13.65 9.12 2.54
N LEU A 58 14.85 8.95 2.00
CA LEU A 58 15.66 7.75 2.25
C LEU A 58 15.86 7.53 3.75
N GLU A 59 15.53 6.31 4.21
CA GLU A 59 15.64 5.88 5.61
C GLU A 59 15.00 6.86 6.62
N SER A 60 13.92 7.56 6.24
CA SER A 60 13.31 8.60 7.07
C SER A 60 11.90 8.25 7.56
N VAL A 61 11.26 7.22 7.00
CA VAL A 61 9.87 6.86 7.25
C VAL A 61 9.79 5.73 8.28
N ASP A 62 9.02 5.93 9.35
CA ASP A 62 8.80 4.91 10.39
C ASP A 62 7.84 3.81 9.91
N VAL A 63 6.76 4.21 9.24
CA VAL A 63 5.74 3.31 8.67
C VAL A 63 5.38 3.75 7.26
N LEU A 64 5.52 2.86 6.28
CA LEU A 64 5.14 3.10 4.89
C LEU A 64 3.92 2.26 4.53
N LEU A 65 2.86 2.92 4.04
CA LEU A 65 1.65 2.26 3.54
C LEU A 65 1.72 2.17 2.01
N ALA A 66 2.02 0.99 1.48
CA ALA A 66 2.09 0.71 0.05
C ALA A 66 0.73 0.24 -0.48
N ASP A 67 -0.16 1.20 -0.79
CA ASP A 67 -1.47 0.96 -1.41
C ASP A 67 -1.34 1.10 -2.93
N LEU A 68 -0.79 0.08 -3.56
CA LEU A 68 -0.40 0.11 -4.96
C LEU A 68 -1.58 -0.10 -5.92
N PRO A 69 -1.49 0.39 -7.17
CA PRO A 69 -2.47 0.08 -8.18
C PRO A 69 -2.56 -1.45 -8.35
N CYS A 70 -3.77 -2.00 -8.33
CA CYS A 70 -4.01 -3.44 -8.44
C CYS A 70 -5.19 -3.74 -9.35
N SER A 71 -5.30 -5.00 -9.80
CA SER A 71 -6.37 -5.44 -10.71
C SER A 71 -7.78 -5.36 -10.12
N GLY A 72 -7.91 -5.28 -8.81
CA GLY A 72 -9.20 -5.19 -8.13
C GLY A 72 -10.03 -6.49 -8.19
N LEU A 73 -9.44 -7.62 -8.53
CA LEU A 73 -10.15 -8.89 -8.67
C LEU A 73 -10.80 -9.38 -7.36
N GLY A 74 -10.41 -8.84 -6.20
CA GLY A 74 -11.03 -9.12 -4.91
C GLY A 74 -12.36 -8.39 -4.67
N ILE A 75 -12.67 -7.36 -5.46
CA ILE A 75 -13.90 -6.55 -5.31
C ILE A 75 -14.90 -6.76 -6.46
N MET A 76 -14.77 -7.84 -7.23
CA MET A 76 -15.64 -8.15 -8.37
C MET A 76 -17.13 -8.19 -8.01
N GLY A 77 -17.48 -8.56 -6.78
CA GLY A 77 -18.87 -8.57 -6.31
C GLY A 77 -19.50 -7.17 -6.21
N ARG A 78 -18.69 -6.10 -6.22
CA ARG A 78 -19.13 -4.71 -6.20
C ARG A 78 -18.99 -4.00 -7.55
N LYS A 79 -18.15 -4.55 -8.45
CA LYS A 79 -17.85 -4.00 -9.79
C LYS A 79 -17.78 -5.14 -10.80
N ASN A 80 -18.91 -5.55 -11.33
CA ASN A 80 -19.01 -6.70 -12.23
C ASN A 80 -18.21 -6.55 -13.54
N ASP A 81 -17.88 -5.33 -13.93
CA ASP A 81 -17.17 -5.04 -15.19
C ASP A 81 -15.68 -5.42 -15.14
N ILE A 82 -15.08 -5.54 -13.95
CA ILE A 82 -13.66 -5.88 -13.78
C ILE A 82 -13.35 -7.29 -14.30
N LYS A 83 -14.28 -8.23 -14.13
CA LYS A 83 -14.10 -9.64 -14.49
C LYS A 83 -13.81 -9.87 -15.99
N TYR A 84 -14.28 -8.97 -16.85
CA TYR A 84 -14.22 -9.14 -18.32
C TYR A 84 -13.17 -8.26 -19.00
N GLN A 85 -12.42 -7.45 -18.26
CA GLN A 85 -11.58 -6.39 -18.85
C GLN A 85 -10.09 -6.64 -18.74
N MET A 86 -9.61 -7.59 -17.92
CA MET A 86 -8.18 -7.79 -17.74
C MET A 86 -7.68 -9.09 -18.40
N THR A 87 -6.74 -8.94 -19.31
CA THR A 87 -6.01 -10.06 -19.93
C THR A 87 -4.89 -10.54 -19.01
N GLN A 88 -4.39 -11.75 -19.23
CA GLN A 88 -3.22 -12.29 -18.52
C GLN A 88 -1.99 -11.39 -18.67
N GLN A 89 -1.82 -10.78 -19.84
CA GLN A 89 -0.73 -9.85 -20.10
C GLN A 89 -0.84 -8.61 -19.22
N GLN A 90 -2.03 -8.00 -19.12
CA GLN A 90 -2.27 -6.83 -18.27
C GLN A 90 -2.05 -7.13 -16.78
N LEU A 91 -2.41 -8.34 -16.32
CA LEU A 91 -2.12 -8.76 -14.94
C LEU A 91 -0.61 -8.87 -14.69
N SER A 92 0.15 -9.38 -15.65
CA SER A 92 1.61 -9.48 -15.55
C SER A 92 2.28 -8.11 -15.58
N GLU A 93 1.82 -7.20 -16.44
CA GLU A 93 2.31 -5.82 -16.52
C GLU A 93 2.04 -5.07 -15.21
N LEU A 94 0.87 -5.29 -14.62
CA LEU A 94 0.50 -4.65 -13.35
C LEU A 94 1.36 -5.17 -12.18
N ALA A 95 1.57 -6.49 -12.11
CA ALA A 95 2.47 -7.07 -11.11
C ALA A 95 3.91 -6.56 -11.26
N GLN A 96 4.38 -6.37 -12.51
CA GLN A 96 5.70 -5.78 -12.77
C GLN A 96 5.75 -4.31 -12.33
N LEU A 97 4.74 -3.50 -12.66
CA LEU A 97 4.65 -2.11 -12.20
C LEU A 97 4.71 -2.01 -10.67
N GLN A 98 4.01 -2.92 -9.98
CA GLN A 98 4.06 -2.97 -8.51
C GLN A 98 5.48 -3.25 -8.00
N ARG A 99 6.21 -4.18 -8.62
CA ARG A 99 7.62 -4.46 -8.27
C ARG A 99 8.54 -3.27 -8.55
N ASP A 100 8.33 -2.58 -9.66
CA ASP A 100 9.10 -1.38 -10.00
C ASP A 100 8.89 -0.29 -8.93
N ILE A 101 7.65 -0.05 -8.50
CA ILE A 101 7.35 0.87 -7.41
C ILE A 101 7.99 0.38 -6.09
N LEU A 102 7.80 -0.89 -5.73
CA LEU A 102 8.35 -1.47 -4.50
C LEU A 102 9.87 -1.35 -4.46
N SER A 103 10.56 -1.48 -5.61
CA SER A 103 12.02 -1.34 -5.72
C SER A 103 12.54 0.06 -5.33
N VAL A 104 11.68 1.05 -5.42
CA VAL A 104 11.97 2.44 -5.03
C VAL A 104 11.58 2.69 -3.58
N ILE A 105 10.32 2.43 -3.22
CA ILE A 105 9.73 2.94 -1.98
C ILE A 105 10.22 2.24 -0.71
N TRP A 106 10.68 0.98 -0.78
CA TRP A 106 11.21 0.29 0.38
C TRP A 106 12.40 1.03 1.03
N LYS A 107 13.18 1.75 0.22
CA LYS A 107 14.36 2.53 0.64
C LYS A 107 14.01 3.70 1.57
N TYR A 108 12.76 4.12 1.59
CA TYR A 108 12.30 5.19 2.46
C TYR A 108 12.13 4.75 3.91
N VAL A 109 11.94 3.44 4.12
CA VAL A 109 11.71 2.89 5.45
C VAL A 109 13.01 2.89 6.25
N LYS A 110 12.96 3.45 7.47
CA LYS A 110 14.08 3.42 8.41
C LYS A 110 14.49 1.99 8.76
N PRO A 111 15.76 1.73 9.12
CA PRO A 111 16.12 0.49 9.79
C PRO A 111 15.25 0.27 11.04
N GLY A 112 14.52 -0.86 11.08
CA GLY A 112 13.56 -1.18 12.13
C GLY A 112 12.18 -0.55 11.96
N GLY A 113 11.94 0.19 10.87
CA GLY A 113 10.61 0.64 10.46
C GLY A 113 9.83 -0.46 9.73
N GLU A 114 8.59 -0.19 9.39
CA GLU A 114 7.65 -1.16 8.81
C GLU A 114 7.10 -0.70 7.46
N MET A 115 6.91 -1.65 6.54
CA MET A 115 6.16 -1.44 5.30
C MET A 115 4.91 -2.31 5.30
N ILE A 116 3.75 -1.70 5.15
CA ILE A 116 2.47 -2.38 5.02
C ILE A 116 2.08 -2.39 3.54
N PHE A 117 2.20 -3.55 2.91
CA PHE A 117 1.77 -3.77 1.52
C PHE A 117 0.33 -4.28 1.50
N SER A 118 -0.53 -3.62 0.72
CA SER A 118 -1.94 -4.01 0.60
C SER A 118 -2.43 -3.90 -0.84
N THR A 119 -3.27 -4.87 -1.23
CA THR A 119 -3.96 -4.89 -2.53
C THR A 119 -5.43 -5.21 -2.34
N CYS A 120 -6.27 -4.89 -3.33
CA CYS A 120 -7.67 -5.31 -3.39
C CYS A 120 -7.89 -6.42 -4.42
N THR A 121 -6.91 -7.29 -4.64
CA THR A 121 -6.95 -8.38 -5.61
C THR A 121 -6.74 -9.74 -4.97
N LEU A 122 -7.21 -10.80 -5.63
CA LEU A 122 -6.93 -12.20 -5.29
C LEU A 122 -5.85 -12.81 -6.20
N ASN A 123 -5.27 -12.02 -7.10
CA ASN A 123 -4.23 -12.48 -8.01
C ASN A 123 -2.93 -12.74 -7.25
N ARG A 124 -2.43 -13.99 -7.34
CA ARG A 124 -1.18 -14.40 -6.67
C ARG A 124 0.04 -13.59 -7.13
N GLY A 125 0.09 -13.23 -8.42
CA GLY A 125 1.17 -12.43 -8.99
C GLY A 125 1.32 -11.05 -8.35
N GLU A 126 0.17 -10.47 -7.94
CA GLU A 126 0.12 -9.16 -7.29
C GLU A 126 0.23 -9.25 -5.75
N ASN A 127 0.16 -10.43 -5.17
CA ASN A 127 0.21 -10.67 -3.72
C ASN A 127 1.44 -11.47 -3.31
N ILE A 128 1.31 -12.79 -3.20
CA ILE A 128 2.34 -13.69 -2.66
C ILE A 128 3.66 -13.60 -3.44
N GLU A 129 3.58 -13.49 -4.78
CA GLU A 129 4.78 -13.40 -5.60
C GLU A 129 5.51 -12.05 -5.43
N ASN A 130 4.77 -10.98 -5.17
CA ASN A 130 5.37 -9.68 -4.84
C ASN A 130 6.01 -9.68 -3.44
N ILE A 131 5.40 -10.36 -2.46
CA ILE A 131 6.00 -10.53 -1.13
C ILE A 131 7.32 -11.32 -1.23
N ARG A 132 7.33 -12.43 -1.96
CA ARG A 132 8.57 -13.20 -2.19
C ARG A 132 9.63 -12.35 -2.89
N TRP A 133 9.21 -11.60 -3.90
CA TRP A 133 10.13 -10.69 -4.60
C TRP A 133 10.75 -9.65 -3.66
N ILE A 134 9.97 -9.07 -2.73
CA ILE A 134 10.49 -8.14 -1.71
C ILE A 134 11.54 -8.82 -0.85
N GLU A 135 11.28 -10.02 -0.33
CA GLU A 135 12.22 -10.74 0.54
C GLU A 135 13.50 -11.16 -0.19
N GLU A 136 13.42 -11.47 -1.48
CA GLU A 136 14.57 -11.86 -2.30
C GLU A 136 15.42 -10.66 -2.75
N ASN A 137 14.82 -9.48 -2.97
CA ASN A 137 15.46 -8.33 -3.61
C ASN A 137 15.70 -7.15 -2.67
N THR A 138 15.25 -7.23 -1.42
CA THR A 138 15.41 -6.16 -0.43
C THR A 138 15.84 -6.73 0.92
N PRO A 139 16.37 -5.92 1.84
CA PRO A 139 16.68 -6.40 3.21
C PRO A 139 15.44 -6.58 4.09
N MET A 140 14.26 -6.29 3.59
CA MET A 140 13.01 -6.43 4.34
C MET A 140 12.67 -7.91 4.61
N ARG A 141 11.93 -8.15 5.68
CA ARG A 141 11.48 -9.48 6.09
C ARG A 141 10.00 -9.45 6.41
N LEU A 142 9.30 -10.50 6.02
CA LEU A 142 7.89 -10.65 6.33
C LEU A 142 7.69 -10.77 7.85
N VAL A 143 6.74 -10.01 8.36
CA VAL A 143 6.28 -10.07 9.76
C VAL A 143 4.84 -10.56 9.77
N SER A 144 4.57 -11.58 10.60
CA SER A 144 3.21 -12.10 10.76
C SER A 144 2.28 -11.04 11.34
N ILE A 145 1.10 -10.92 10.76
CA ILE A 145 0.02 -10.06 11.26
C ILE A 145 -0.98 -10.81 12.15
N GLU A 146 -0.72 -12.09 12.47
CA GLU A 146 -1.66 -12.92 13.23
C GLU A 146 -2.03 -12.32 14.58
N ASP A 147 -1.07 -11.69 15.28
CA ASP A 147 -1.31 -11.08 16.59
C ASP A 147 -2.24 -9.85 16.52
N TYR A 148 -2.37 -9.26 15.35
CA TYR A 148 -3.25 -8.11 15.11
C TYR A 148 -4.64 -8.51 14.58
N LEU A 149 -4.83 -9.79 14.26
CA LEU A 149 -6.11 -10.28 13.73
C LEU A 149 -7.06 -10.67 14.87
N PRO A 150 -8.38 -10.39 14.73
CA PRO A 150 -9.39 -10.96 15.60
C PRO A 150 -9.34 -12.49 15.60
N GLU A 151 -9.64 -13.13 16.75
CA GLU A 151 -9.62 -14.59 16.88
C GLU A 151 -10.47 -15.31 15.82
N THR A 152 -11.56 -14.68 15.38
CA THR A 152 -12.43 -15.21 14.31
C THR A 152 -11.76 -15.26 12.93
N LEU A 153 -10.66 -14.52 12.73
CA LEU A 153 -9.89 -14.50 11.48
C LEU A 153 -8.57 -15.28 11.59
N LYS A 154 -8.21 -15.76 12.77
CA LYS A 154 -7.07 -16.64 13.00
C LYS A 154 -7.36 -18.11 12.63
N ALA A 155 -8.58 -18.41 12.21
CA ALA A 155 -9.00 -19.75 11.88
C ALA A 155 -8.57 -20.16 10.47
N GLU A 156 -8.08 -21.40 10.37
CA GLU A 156 -7.77 -22.22 9.22
C GLU A 156 -6.38 -22.04 8.60
N GLN A 157 -5.68 -23.17 8.55
CA GLN A 157 -4.32 -23.34 8.03
C GLN A 157 -4.14 -22.77 6.61
N GLU A 158 -5.19 -22.87 5.77
CA GLU A 158 -5.19 -22.35 4.40
C GLU A 158 -5.11 -20.81 4.33
N VAL A 159 -5.62 -20.12 5.33
CA VAL A 159 -5.54 -18.65 5.41
C VAL A 159 -4.15 -18.22 5.89
N ARG A 160 -3.49 -19.02 6.71
CA ARG A 160 -2.12 -18.76 7.18
C ARG A 160 -1.13 -18.71 6.02
N ASP A 161 -1.27 -19.62 5.04
CA ASP A 161 -0.41 -19.66 3.86
C ASP A 161 -0.59 -18.47 2.90
N ILE A 162 -1.62 -17.64 3.12
CA ILE A 162 -1.85 -16.41 2.36
C ILE A 162 -1.22 -15.19 3.07
N TYR A 163 -1.05 -15.26 4.38
CA TYR A 163 -0.56 -14.16 5.21
C TYR A 163 0.79 -14.44 5.89
N SER A 164 1.34 -15.63 5.71
CA SER A 164 2.68 -16.04 6.17
C SER A 164 3.71 -16.02 5.03
#